data_99377bbe433cf9c2299866f3da5055be
#
_entry.id   99377bbe433cf9c2299866f3da5055be
#
_cell.length_a   1.000
_cell.length_b   1.000
_cell.length_c   1.000
_cell.angle_alpha   90.00
_cell.angle_beta   90.00
_cell.angle_gamma   90.00
#
_symmetry.space_group_name_H-M   'P 1'
#
loop_
_entity.id
_entity.type
_entity.pdbx_description
1 polymer ?
#
loop_
_entity_poly.entity_id
_entity_poly.type
_entity_poly.pdbx_seq_one_letter_code
_entity_poly.pdbx_strand_id
1 'polypeptide(L)'
;MSQAHSRIEMPKGSRSKSGQTVVLLVSLLAGSIVWAQKIDVQFDSSVDFSKYKTFAIRNGTLNSRSPALNSELIKKQIEADIRRDLTARGLTETMRQPDLNVVYHFGSQRKAELETFPAGWRGWGTRWARVPYAEGTLVIDLRDTSVHSMVWRSIASEEKSDPAQIQKKLDDMVRKAIEKYPPKK
;
A
#
# COMPACT_ATOMS: atom_id res chain seq x y z
N MET A 1 47.96 -90.83 7.21
CA MET A 1 46.93 -91.11 8.21
C MET A 1 46.20 -89.79 8.43
N SER A 2 45.20 -89.73 7.80
CA SER A 2 43.83 -89.31 7.95
C SER A 2 43.67 -88.26 9.04
N GLN A 3 43.27 -87.03 8.62
CA GLN A 3 42.47 -86.23 9.48
C GLN A 3 41.49 -85.39 8.68
N ALA A 4 40.26 -85.42 9.12
CA ALA A 4 39.08 -84.93 8.50
C ALA A 4 38.97 -83.38 8.55
N HIS A 5 38.54 -82.87 7.43
CA HIS A 5 38.08 -81.48 7.35
C HIS A 5 36.68 -81.38 7.94
N SER A 6 36.51 -80.58 8.93
CA SER A 6 35.19 -80.01 9.29
C SER A 6 35.09 -78.57 8.82
N ARG A 7 34.25 -78.44 7.81
CA ARG A 7 33.92 -77.13 7.20
C ARG A 7 32.82 -76.46 8.05
N ILE A 8 33.19 -75.38 8.70
CA ILE A 8 32.22 -74.58 9.39
C ILE A 8 31.69 -73.53 8.39
N GLU A 9 30.44 -73.66 8.02
CA GLU A 9 29.75 -72.63 7.25
C GLU A 9 29.37 -71.45 8.16
N MET A 10 29.82 -70.26 7.75
CA MET A 10 29.40 -69.00 8.41
C MET A 10 28.10 -68.47 7.77
N PRO A 11 27.15 -68.01 8.55
CA PRO A 11 25.92 -67.48 7.99
C PRO A 11 26.19 -66.12 7.33
N LYS A 12 25.63 -65.95 6.15
CA LYS A 12 25.63 -64.68 5.41
C LYS A 12 24.86 -63.60 6.20
N GLY A 13 25.60 -62.65 6.72
CA GLY A 13 25.02 -61.44 7.28
C GLY A 13 24.30 -60.61 6.24
N SER A 14 23.02 -60.46 6.42
CA SER A 14 22.17 -59.55 5.69
C SER A 14 22.65 -58.11 5.88
N ARG A 15 23.16 -57.51 4.84
CA ARG A 15 23.40 -56.06 4.79
C ARG A 15 22.09 -55.35 4.60
N SER A 16 21.51 -54.92 5.70
CA SER A 16 20.47 -53.90 5.69
C SER A 16 21.04 -52.58 5.16
N LYS A 17 20.70 -52.25 3.92
CA LYS A 17 20.92 -50.91 3.34
C LYS A 17 19.77 -50.00 3.80
N SER A 18 19.83 -49.47 4.96
CA SER A 18 18.99 -48.35 5.34
C SER A 18 19.88 -47.14 5.61
N GLY A 19 20.55 -46.71 4.54
CA GLY A 19 21.08 -45.36 4.45
C GLY A 19 19.94 -44.45 4.03
N GLN A 20 19.01 -44.20 4.93
CA GLN A 20 18.10 -43.06 4.76
C GLN A 20 18.91 -41.80 4.89
N THR A 21 19.29 -41.25 3.74
CA THR A 21 19.77 -39.90 3.60
C THR A 21 18.58 -39.00 3.94
N VAL A 22 18.48 -38.62 5.20
CA VAL A 22 17.62 -37.52 5.62
C VAL A 22 18.20 -36.27 5.02
N VAL A 23 17.77 -35.94 3.80
CA VAL A 23 17.96 -34.62 3.24
C VAL A 23 17.06 -33.69 4.04
N LEU A 24 17.65 -33.09 5.04
CA LEU A 24 17.06 -31.98 5.78
C LEU A 24 16.95 -30.83 4.79
N LEU A 25 15.80 -30.73 4.11
CA LEU A 25 15.39 -29.56 3.36
C LEU A 25 15.13 -28.45 4.38
N VAL A 26 16.21 -27.81 4.80
CA VAL A 26 16.14 -26.52 5.49
C VAL A 26 15.66 -25.54 4.44
N SER A 27 14.34 -25.47 4.29
CA SER A 27 13.69 -24.37 3.60
C SER A 27 14.05 -23.10 4.38
N LEU A 28 15.10 -22.41 3.91
CA LEU A 28 15.37 -21.05 4.28
C LEU A 28 14.14 -20.24 3.82
N LEU A 29 13.16 -20.14 4.70
CA LEU A 29 12.19 -19.04 4.68
C LEU A 29 13.02 -17.77 4.93
N ALA A 30 13.66 -17.29 3.86
CA ALA A 30 14.12 -15.91 3.79
C ALA A 30 12.84 -15.07 3.89
N GLY A 31 12.42 -14.84 5.12
CA GLY A 31 11.40 -13.85 5.43
C GLY A 31 11.92 -12.53 4.93
N SER A 32 11.54 -12.18 3.72
CA SER A 32 11.69 -10.82 3.21
C SER A 32 10.99 -9.95 4.22
N ILE A 33 11.74 -9.17 5.00
CA ILE A 33 11.21 -8.10 5.82
C ILE A 33 10.62 -7.12 4.81
N VAL A 34 9.38 -7.36 4.43
CA VAL A 34 8.58 -6.41 3.67
C VAL A 34 8.34 -5.27 4.63
N TRP A 35 9.12 -4.22 4.48
CA TRP A 35 8.82 -2.94 5.10
C TRP A 35 7.47 -2.53 4.55
N ALA A 36 6.43 -2.77 5.34
CA ALA A 36 5.07 -2.50 4.94
C ALA A 36 4.89 -0.99 4.92
N GLN A 37 4.62 -0.44 3.74
CA GLN A 37 4.07 0.91 3.63
C GLN A 37 2.83 0.98 4.53
N LYS A 38 2.82 1.96 5.41
CA LYS A 38 1.65 2.19 6.25
C LYS A 38 0.60 2.91 5.42
N ILE A 39 -0.54 2.26 5.24
CA ILE A 39 -1.71 2.85 4.58
C ILE A 39 -2.80 3.02 5.64
N ASP A 40 -3.22 4.23 5.85
CA ASP A 40 -4.36 4.57 6.68
C ASP A 40 -5.49 5.12 5.81
N VAL A 41 -6.73 4.75 6.12
CA VAL A 41 -7.90 5.18 5.35
C VAL A 41 -8.99 5.68 6.29
N GLN A 42 -9.51 6.84 5.96
CA GLN A 42 -10.62 7.47 6.64
C GLN A 42 -11.73 7.75 5.63
N PHE A 43 -12.96 7.48 6.00
CA PHE A 43 -14.09 7.73 5.12
C PHE A 43 -15.37 8.00 5.91
N ASP A 44 -16.31 8.66 5.26
CA ASP A 44 -17.63 8.87 5.80
C ASP A 44 -18.49 7.61 5.56
N SER A 45 -18.80 6.90 6.64
CA SER A 45 -19.57 5.66 6.57
C SER A 45 -21.05 5.84 6.19
N SER A 46 -21.56 7.08 6.25
CA SER A 46 -22.92 7.43 5.82
C SER A 46 -23.05 7.58 4.31
N VAL A 47 -21.93 7.71 3.60
CA VAL A 47 -21.91 7.91 2.15
C VAL A 47 -22.10 6.61 1.40
N ASP A 48 -22.93 6.64 0.38
CA ASP A 48 -23.00 5.60 -0.63
C ASP A 48 -21.98 5.88 -1.74
N PHE A 49 -20.86 5.13 -1.71
CA PHE A 49 -19.78 5.28 -2.70
C PHE A 49 -20.16 4.76 -4.08
N SER A 50 -21.20 3.97 -4.22
CA SER A 50 -21.63 3.42 -5.51
C SER A 50 -22.22 4.48 -6.45
N LYS A 51 -22.63 5.63 -5.91
CA LYS A 51 -23.16 6.77 -6.68
C LYS A 51 -22.10 7.49 -7.50
N TYR A 52 -20.83 7.43 -7.10
CA TYR A 52 -19.74 8.14 -7.78
C TYR A 52 -19.29 7.36 -9.02
N LYS A 53 -19.29 8.04 -10.15
CA LYS A 53 -18.91 7.50 -11.46
C LYS A 53 -17.77 8.29 -12.11
N THR A 54 -17.63 9.54 -11.72
CA THR A 54 -16.71 10.46 -12.37
C THR A 54 -15.81 11.18 -11.35
N PHE A 55 -14.62 11.53 -11.80
CA PHE A 55 -13.67 12.30 -10.99
C PHE A 55 -12.93 13.34 -11.82
N ALA A 56 -12.34 14.33 -11.14
CA ALA A 56 -11.34 15.22 -11.69
C ALA A 56 -10.21 15.45 -10.69
N ILE A 57 -8.98 15.42 -11.15
CA ILE A 57 -7.83 15.83 -10.35
C ILE A 57 -7.77 17.36 -10.40
N ARG A 58 -7.86 18.01 -9.23
CA ARG A 58 -7.97 19.47 -9.14
C ARG A 58 -6.73 20.12 -8.57
N ASN A 59 -6.28 19.68 -7.41
CA ASN A 59 -5.20 20.30 -6.68
C ASN A 59 -4.18 19.26 -6.23
N GLY A 60 -2.93 19.41 -6.67
CA GLY A 60 -1.81 18.62 -6.21
C GLY A 60 -0.73 19.52 -5.61
N THR A 61 -0.33 19.24 -4.40
CA THR A 61 0.71 20.00 -3.70
C THR A 61 1.89 19.11 -3.40
N LEU A 62 3.08 19.55 -3.77
CA LEU A 62 4.34 18.94 -3.41
C LEU A 62 5.02 19.82 -2.36
N ASN A 63 5.42 19.22 -1.25
CA ASN A 63 6.10 19.92 -0.16
C ASN A 63 7.16 19.02 0.49
N SER A 64 8.11 18.57 -0.32
CA SER A 64 9.25 17.77 0.15
C SER A 64 10.44 18.66 0.46
N ARG A 65 11.25 18.27 1.45
CA ARG A 65 12.56 18.89 1.69
C ARG A 65 13.56 18.64 0.55
N SER A 66 13.36 17.54 -0.19
CA SER A 66 14.18 17.21 -1.35
C SER A 66 13.67 17.94 -2.60
N PRO A 67 14.49 18.78 -3.26
CA PRO A 67 14.11 19.42 -4.51
C PRO A 67 13.75 18.41 -5.61
N ALA A 68 14.38 17.24 -5.61
CA ALA A 68 14.10 16.19 -6.58
C ALA A 68 12.66 15.68 -6.51
N LEU A 69 12.04 15.74 -5.34
CA LEU A 69 10.65 15.33 -5.11
C LEU A 69 9.64 16.49 -5.27
N ASN A 70 10.12 17.73 -5.44
CA ASN A 70 9.30 18.92 -5.69
C ASN A 70 9.29 19.31 -7.17
N SER A 71 9.30 18.35 -8.07
CA SER A 71 9.38 18.61 -9.51
C SER A 71 8.04 18.37 -10.20
N GLU A 72 7.82 19.07 -11.32
CA GLU A 72 6.65 18.83 -12.18
C GLU A 72 6.61 17.40 -12.73
N LEU A 73 7.75 16.71 -12.82
CA LEU A 73 7.78 15.30 -13.23
C LEU A 73 7.14 14.40 -12.16
N ILE A 74 7.46 14.64 -10.89
CA ILE A 74 6.83 13.92 -9.76
C ILE A 74 5.34 14.18 -9.70
N LYS A 75 4.93 15.44 -9.90
CA LYS A 75 3.52 15.82 -9.95
C LYS A 75 2.78 15.06 -11.05
N LYS A 76 3.33 15.09 -12.27
CA LYS A 76 2.77 14.35 -13.42
C LYS A 76 2.70 12.84 -13.19
N GLN A 77 3.71 12.26 -12.54
CA GLN A 77 3.72 10.85 -12.19
C GLN A 77 2.58 10.52 -11.22
N ILE A 78 2.46 11.25 -10.11
CA ILE A 78 1.39 11.03 -9.13
C ILE A 78 0.01 11.16 -9.80
N GLU A 79 -0.20 12.18 -10.62
CA GLU A 79 -1.47 12.40 -11.31
C GLU A 79 -1.79 11.29 -12.31
N ALA A 80 -0.77 10.80 -13.04
CA ALA A 80 -0.92 9.67 -13.97
C ALA A 80 -1.29 8.37 -13.23
N ASP A 81 -0.64 8.12 -12.10
CA ASP A 81 -0.90 6.94 -11.28
C ASP A 81 -2.30 7.01 -10.65
N ILE A 82 -2.72 8.16 -10.10
CA ILE A 82 -4.08 8.36 -9.57
C ILE A 82 -5.11 8.13 -10.67
N ARG A 83 -4.91 8.69 -11.86
CA ARG A 83 -5.81 8.53 -13.00
C ARG A 83 -5.96 7.06 -13.39
N ARG A 84 -4.84 6.37 -13.57
CA ARG A 84 -4.82 4.93 -13.90
C ARG A 84 -5.60 4.12 -12.87
N ASP A 85 -5.32 4.33 -11.59
CA ASP A 85 -5.83 3.47 -10.52
C ASP A 85 -7.30 3.76 -10.20
N LEU A 86 -7.76 5.02 -10.24
CA LEU A 86 -9.19 5.34 -10.12
C LEU A 86 -9.99 4.83 -11.32
N THR A 87 -9.41 4.90 -12.53
CA THR A 87 -10.05 4.31 -13.72
C THR A 87 -10.16 2.79 -13.60
N ALA A 88 -9.15 2.12 -13.08
CA ALA A 88 -9.22 0.69 -12.78
C ALA A 88 -10.29 0.33 -11.73
N ARG A 89 -10.71 1.29 -10.90
CA ARG A 89 -11.83 1.17 -9.94
C ARG A 89 -13.19 1.51 -10.56
N GLY A 90 -13.25 1.77 -11.86
CA GLY A 90 -14.49 2.03 -12.59
C GLY A 90 -14.95 3.48 -12.62
N LEU A 91 -14.10 4.44 -12.19
CA LEU A 91 -14.41 5.85 -12.33
C LEU A 91 -13.88 6.38 -13.68
N THR A 92 -14.57 7.37 -14.23
CA THR A 92 -14.16 8.06 -15.46
C THR A 92 -13.69 9.48 -15.16
N GLU A 93 -12.53 9.87 -15.69
CA GLU A 93 -12.06 11.25 -15.54
C GLU A 93 -12.91 12.19 -16.40
N THR A 94 -13.36 13.29 -15.81
CA THR A 94 -14.07 14.36 -16.53
C THR A 94 -13.74 15.72 -15.94
N MET A 95 -13.57 16.71 -16.80
CA MET A 95 -13.35 18.08 -16.36
C MET A 95 -14.66 18.84 -16.10
N ARG A 96 -15.77 18.32 -16.60
CA ARG A 96 -17.09 18.94 -16.47
C ARG A 96 -17.91 18.19 -15.43
N GLN A 97 -18.29 18.90 -14.37
CA GLN A 97 -19.17 18.41 -13.30
C GLN A 97 -18.81 16.98 -12.82
N PRO A 98 -17.55 16.76 -12.34
CA PRO A 98 -17.21 15.47 -11.76
C PRO A 98 -17.99 15.23 -10.47
N ASP A 99 -18.27 13.96 -10.16
CA ASP A 99 -18.87 13.60 -8.87
C ASP A 99 -17.85 13.82 -7.73
N LEU A 100 -16.58 13.54 -8.02
CA LEU A 100 -15.48 13.65 -7.07
C LEU A 100 -14.38 14.58 -7.56
N ASN A 101 -13.97 15.49 -6.71
CA ASN A 101 -12.69 16.18 -6.86
C ASN A 101 -11.61 15.42 -6.10
N VAL A 102 -10.51 15.12 -6.80
CA VAL A 102 -9.31 14.53 -6.21
C VAL A 102 -8.34 15.65 -5.85
N VAL A 103 -7.93 15.67 -4.59
CA VAL A 103 -6.89 16.55 -4.07
C VAL A 103 -5.80 15.67 -3.48
N TYR A 104 -4.53 15.96 -3.75
CA TYR A 104 -3.45 15.22 -3.14
C TYR A 104 -2.34 16.12 -2.60
N HIS A 105 -1.66 15.62 -1.57
CA HIS A 105 -0.51 16.27 -0.95
C HIS A 105 0.61 15.24 -0.81
N PHE A 106 1.77 15.59 -1.31
CA PHE A 106 2.96 14.78 -1.15
C PHE A 106 4.08 15.60 -0.54
N GLY A 107 4.70 15.12 0.53
CA GLY A 107 5.77 15.87 1.14
C GLY A 107 6.37 15.28 2.41
N SER A 108 7.32 16.05 2.96
CA SER A 108 8.14 15.67 4.11
C SER A 108 8.01 16.59 5.33
N GLN A 109 7.16 17.60 5.28
CA GLN A 109 7.05 18.51 6.42
C GLN A 109 5.95 18.06 7.39
N ARG A 110 6.27 18.09 8.69
CA ARG A 110 5.28 18.05 9.76
C ARG A 110 4.46 19.35 9.73
N LYS A 111 3.57 19.48 8.78
CA LYS A 111 2.49 20.45 8.86
C LYS A 111 1.29 19.76 9.46
N ALA A 112 0.86 20.23 10.60
CA ALA A 112 -0.44 19.88 11.11
C ALA A 112 -1.46 20.74 10.34
N GLU A 113 -2.00 20.23 9.25
CA GLU A 113 -3.19 20.83 8.65
C GLU A 113 -4.40 20.45 9.49
N LEU A 114 -5.09 21.48 9.96
CA LEU A 114 -6.38 21.34 10.63
C LEU A 114 -7.44 21.13 9.54
N GLU A 115 -7.85 19.88 9.35
CA GLU A 115 -8.94 19.57 8.46
C GLU A 115 -10.21 19.21 9.21
N THR A 116 -11.32 19.69 8.66
CA THR A 116 -12.65 19.44 9.20
C THR A 116 -13.23 18.17 8.61
N PHE A 117 -13.57 17.22 9.47
CA PHE A 117 -14.33 16.03 9.11
C PHE A 117 -15.74 16.15 9.70
N PRO A 118 -16.77 15.71 8.96
CA PRO A 118 -18.06 15.48 9.60
C PRO A 118 -17.89 14.45 10.71
N ALA A 119 -18.18 14.82 11.93
CA ALA A 119 -18.06 13.92 13.07
C ALA A 119 -19.34 13.13 13.26
N GLY A 120 -19.24 11.83 12.93
CA GLY A 120 -20.06 10.82 13.56
C GLY A 120 -21.43 10.57 12.98
N TRP A 121 -21.90 9.41 13.30
CA TRP A 121 -23.16 8.72 13.13
C TRP A 121 -24.46 9.56 13.13
N ARG A 122 -24.47 10.82 13.57
CA ARG A 122 -25.66 11.70 13.64
C ARG A 122 -25.48 13.08 13.03
N GLY A 123 -24.46 13.30 12.20
CA GLY A 123 -24.35 14.55 11.40
C GLY A 123 -24.14 15.84 12.20
N TRP A 124 -23.87 15.77 13.47
CA TRP A 124 -23.66 16.93 14.34
C TRP A 124 -22.23 16.91 14.87
N GLY A 125 -21.42 17.78 14.33
CA GLY A 125 -20.09 18.04 14.81
C GLY A 125 -19.02 17.90 13.73
N THR A 126 -18.08 18.80 13.76
CA THR A 126 -16.89 18.81 12.90
C THR A 126 -15.71 18.32 13.71
N ARG A 127 -15.07 17.22 13.29
CA ARG A 127 -13.81 16.79 13.89
C ARG A 127 -12.64 17.44 13.16
N TRP A 128 -11.74 18.04 13.92
CA TRP A 128 -10.46 18.54 13.44
C TRP A 128 -9.41 17.44 13.62
N ALA A 129 -8.78 16.96 12.54
CA ALA A 129 -7.66 16.08 12.64
C ALA A 129 -6.37 16.78 12.21
N ARG A 130 -5.36 16.72 13.05
CA ARG A 130 -3.99 17.07 12.66
C ARG A 130 -3.36 15.87 11.99
N VAL A 131 -3.03 15.97 10.72
CA VAL A 131 -2.29 14.94 10.01
C VAL A 131 -0.82 15.37 9.96
N PRO A 132 0.06 14.71 10.71
CA PRO A 132 1.48 14.95 10.56
C PRO A 132 1.96 14.33 9.27
N TYR A 133 2.61 15.11 8.41
CA TYR A 133 3.32 14.60 7.22
C TYR A 133 4.78 14.32 7.60
N ALA A 134 5.19 13.09 7.42
CA ALA A 134 6.61 12.71 7.43
C ALA A 134 7.16 12.67 6.00
N GLU A 135 8.47 12.58 5.84
CA GLU A 135 9.07 12.42 4.52
C GLU A 135 8.54 11.15 3.86
N GLY A 136 8.14 11.25 2.58
CA GLY A 136 7.49 10.16 1.88
C GLY A 136 6.02 9.92 2.25
N THR A 137 5.30 10.91 2.72
CA THR A 137 3.86 10.82 2.95
C THR A 137 3.08 11.35 1.76
N LEU A 138 2.19 10.53 1.23
CA LEU A 138 1.21 10.87 0.21
C LEU A 138 -0.19 10.80 0.83
N VAL A 139 -0.92 11.89 0.73
CA VAL A 139 -2.33 11.96 1.10
C VAL A 139 -3.15 12.15 -0.15
N ILE A 140 -4.20 11.35 -0.32
CA ILE A 140 -5.17 11.47 -1.42
C ILE A 140 -6.56 11.63 -0.80
N ASP A 141 -7.21 12.72 -1.15
CA ASP A 141 -8.56 13.06 -0.74
C ASP A 141 -9.53 12.98 -1.90
N LEU A 142 -10.67 12.37 -1.68
CA LEU A 142 -11.80 12.41 -2.57
C LEU A 142 -12.89 13.28 -1.93
N ARG A 143 -13.30 14.32 -2.64
CA ARG A 143 -14.28 15.31 -2.19
C ARG A 143 -15.52 15.24 -3.07
N ASP A 144 -16.68 15.03 -2.47
CA ASP A 144 -17.97 15.12 -3.15
C ASP A 144 -18.21 16.56 -3.60
N THR A 145 -18.45 16.76 -4.90
CA THR A 145 -18.62 18.09 -5.46
C THR A 145 -19.98 18.71 -5.15
N SER A 146 -21.00 17.89 -4.89
CA SER A 146 -22.35 18.38 -4.61
C SER A 146 -22.50 18.99 -3.23
N VAL A 147 -21.81 18.42 -2.24
CA VAL A 147 -21.87 18.88 -0.83
C VAL A 147 -20.56 19.51 -0.36
N HIS A 148 -19.56 19.60 -1.25
CA HIS A 148 -18.24 20.19 -1.00
C HIS A 148 -17.51 19.62 0.22
N SER A 149 -17.77 18.36 0.55
CA SER A 149 -17.18 17.69 1.70
C SER A 149 -16.20 16.59 1.27
N MET A 150 -15.21 16.33 2.12
CA MET A 150 -14.35 15.18 1.96
C MET A 150 -15.12 13.92 2.38
N VAL A 151 -15.15 12.92 1.50
CA VAL A 151 -15.86 11.65 1.73
C VAL A 151 -14.90 10.49 1.95
N TRP A 152 -13.66 10.63 1.48
CA TRP A 152 -12.65 9.60 1.62
C TRP A 152 -11.25 10.21 1.61
N ARG A 153 -10.36 9.65 2.43
CA ARG A 153 -8.96 10.00 2.52
C ARG A 153 -8.11 8.75 2.67
N SER A 154 -7.01 8.68 1.95
CA SER A 154 -5.94 7.72 2.23
C SER A 154 -4.64 8.43 2.51
N ILE A 155 -3.89 7.91 3.48
CA ILE A 155 -2.56 8.37 3.85
C ILE A 155 -1.61 7.20 3.65
N ALA A 156 -0.72 7.33 2.69
CA ALA A 156 0.36 6.38 2.42
C ALA A 156 1.67 6.96 2.93
N SER A 157 2.35 6.26 3.83
CA SER A 157 3.61 6.72 4.41
C SER A 157 4.74 5.76 4.12
N GLU A 158 5.88 6.29 3.71
CA GLU A 158 7.15 5.59 3.56
C GLU A 158 8.17 6.17 4.56
N GLU A 159 8.63 5.34 5.48
CA GLU A 159 9.48 5.80 6.60
C GLU A 159 10.93 6.14 6.19
N LYS A 160 11.32 5.82 4.96
CA LYS A 160 12.69 6.03 4.49
C LYS A 160 12.82 7.32 3.72
N SER A 161 13.79 8.10 4.14
CA SER A 161 14.06 9.46 3.69
C SER A 161 14.95 9.57 2.44
N ASP A 162 15.32 8.49 1.78
CA ASP A 162 16.08 8.56 0.52
C ASP A 162 15.13 8.97 -0.63
N PRO A 163 15.31 10.16 -1.22
CA PRO A 163 14.44 10.67 -2.27
C PRO A 163 14.32 9.75 -3.48
N ALA A 164 15.39 9.08 -3.86
CA ALA A 164 15.39 8.17 -5.01
C ALA A 164 14.57 6.91 -4.72
N GLN A 165 14.59 6.42 -3.48
CA GLN A 165 13.77 5.29 -3.07
C GLN A 165 12.30 5.68 -2.96
N ILE A 166 12.00 6.87 -2.45
CA ILE A 166 10.63 7.40 -2.39
C ILE A 166 10.06 7.53 -3.79
N GLN A 167 10.80 8.10 -4.73
CA GLN A 167 10.36 8.22 -6.12
C GLN A 167 10.00 6.84 -6.73
N LYS A 168 10.83 5.82 -6.50
CA LYS A 168 10.56 4.45 -6.95
C LYS A 168 9.31 3.82 -6.32
N LYS A 169 8.89 4.32 -5.17
CA LYS A 169 7.74 3.82 -4.41
C LYS A 169 6.44 4.59 -4.66
N LEU A 170 6.49 5.72 -5.36
CA LEU A 170 5.31 6.56 -5.59
C LEU A 170 4.16 5.81 -6.25
N ASP A 171 4.44 5.04 -7.31
CA ASP A 171 3.43 4.20 -7.97
C ASP A 171 2.78 3.21 -6.99
N ASP A 172 3.59 2.53 -6.19
CA ASP A 172 3.11 1.58 -5.19
C ASP A 172 2.31 2.28 -4.07
N MET A 173 2.70 3.48 -3.66
CA MET A 173 1.97 4.30 -2.69
C MET A 173 0.59 4.70 -3.20
N VAL A 174 0.50 5.19 -4.43
CA VAL A 174 -0.78 5.56 -5.08
C VAL A 174 -1.66 4.33 -5.23
N ARG A 175 -1.12 3.25 -5.80
CA ARG A 175 -1.85 2.01 -6.03
C ARG A 175 -2.44 1.45 -4.73
N LYS A 176 -1.63 1.30 -3.68
CA LYS A 176 -2.08 0.77 -2.39
C LYS A 176 -3.09 1.68 -1.69
N ALA A 177 -2.93 3.00 -1.84
CA ALA A 177 -3.91 3.95 -1.35
C ALA A 177 -5.26 3.74 -2.02
N ILE A 178 -5.29 3.72 -3.36
CA ILE A 178 -6.52 3.62 -4.15
C ILE A 178 -7.10 2.20 -4.12
N GLU A 179 -6.31 1.16 -3.84
CA GLU A 179 -6.81 -0.19 -3.59
C GLU A 179 -7.85 -0.26 -2.46
N LYS A 180 -7.83 0.69 -1.56
CA LYS A 180 -8.80 0.80 -0.46
C LYS A 180 -10.10 1.54 -0.84
N TYR A 181 -10.22 2.01 -2.08
CA TYR A 181 -11.43 2.64 -2.60
C TYR A 181 -12.19 1.67 -3.54
N PRO A 182 -13.54 1.59 -3.47
CA PRO A 182 -14.38 2.11 -2.39
C PRO A 182 -14.13 1.37 -1.06
N PRO A 183 -14.36 2.04 0.07
CA PRO A 183 -14.17 1.39 1.36
C PRO A 183 -15.18 0.25 1.55
N LYS A 184 -14.75 -0.82 2.19
CA LYS A 184 -15.65 -1.90 2.60
C LYS A 184 -16.36 -1.45 3.87
N LYS A 185 -17.68 -1.51 3.85
CA LYS A 185 -18.52 -1.31 5.04
C LYS A 185 -18.48 -2.50 5.94
#